data_14120e34bc8027e7e982c73522213c25
#
_entry.id   14120e34bc8027e7e982c73522213c25
#
_cell.length_a   1.000
_cell.length_b   1.000
_cell.length_c   1.000
_cell.angle_alpha   90.00
_cell.angle_beta   90.00
_cell.angle_gamma   90.00
#
_symmetry.space_group_name_H-M   'P 1'
#
loop_
_entity.id
_entity.type
_entity.pdbx_description
1 polymer ?
#
loop_
_entity_poly.entity_id
_entity_poly.type
_entity_poly.pdbx_seq_one_letter_code
_entity_poly.pdbx_strand_id
1 'polypeptide(L)'
;MMKTRQLKLFINSAAVLISVFILLNACSKGGNSPSTPSSPTPTPTDPCAGKTITISGTATVADACGGAKVSVTASGSTGFTYSIDGGSFGASSDFNAVAVGDHTISVKDGAGCTQSAKVTVTQIAAGPFYTAVKSLIQSQCVSCHSGAGASAGRDWSNDCQVVANKALIKQRTVDGTPSFMPQGGQLSAADKKIITDWVNAGGRYSD
;
A
#
# COMPACT_ATOMS: atom_id res chain seq x y z
N MET A 1 34.13 25.62 -23.36
CA MET A 1 33.27 25.07 -24.44
C MET A 1 31.97 24.58 -23.81
N MET A 2 30.94 25.42 -23.87
CA MET A 2 29.60 25.14 -23.34
C MET A 2 28.81 24.36 -24.40
N LYS A 3 28.26 23.16 -24.06
CA LYS A 3 27.27 22.46 -24.90
C LYS A 3 25.91 22.56 -24.20
N THR A 4 25.12 23.50 -24.69
CA THR A 4 23.68 23.63 -24.41
C THR A 4 22.94 22.45 -25.01
N ARG A 5 22.27 21.62 -24.18
CA ARG A 5 21.30 20.63 -24.66
C ARG A 5 19.91 21.25 -24.66
N GLN A 6 19.36 21.38 -25.84
CA GLN A 6 18.00 21.80 -26.14
C GLN A 6 16.99 20.77 -25.60
N LEU A 7 16.10 21.24 -24.71
CA LEU A 7 14.94 20.51 -24.22
C LEU A 7 13.82 20.61 -25.27
N LYS A 8 13.54 19.54 -26.00
CA LYS A 8 12.42 19.49 -26.94
C LYS A 8 11.12 19.24 -26.18
N LEU A 9 10.32 20.29 -26.10
CA LEU A 9 8.95 20.25 -25.61
C LEU A 9 8.06 19.66 -26.72
N PHE A 10 7.50 18.46 -26.53
CA PHE A 10 6.45 17.93 -27.39
C PHE A 10 5.09 18.39 -26.89
N ILE A 11 4.55 19.40 -27.56
CA ILE A 11 3.16 19.83 -27.37
C ILE A 11 2.32 18.96 -28.31
N ASN A 12 1.55 18.01 -27.75
CA ASN A 12 0.55 17.27 -28.49
C ASN A 12 -0.76 18.07 -28.48
N SER A 13 -1.05 18.72 -29.59
CA SER A 13 -2.36 19.33 -29.88
C SER A 13 -3.37 18.24 -30.24
N ALA A 14 -4.30 17.95 -29.32
CA ALA A 14 -5.49 17.18 -29.62
C ALA A 14 -6.53 18.11 -30.23
N ALA A 15 -6.76 17.98 -31.55
CA ALA A 15 -7.81 18.67 -32.25
C ALA A 15 -9.18 18.09 -31.88
N VAL A 16 -10.01 18.89 -31.22
CA VAL A 16 -11.43 18.59 -30.95
C VAL A 16 -12.22 18.85 -32.21
N LEU A 17 -12.67 17.80 -32.92
CA LEU A 17 -13.64 17.89 -34.00
C LEU A 17 -15.05 17.94 -33.43
N ILE A 18 -15.64 19.13 -33.38
CA ILE A 18 -17.06 19.34 -33.08
C ILE A 18 -17.84 19.04 -34.34
N SER A 19 -18.51 17.88 -34.41
CA SER A 19 -19.48 17.57 -35.47
C SER A 19 -20.82 18.20 -35.13
N VAL A 20 -21.18 19.26 -35.81
CA VAL A 20 -22.53 19.86 -35.77
C VAL A 20 -23.46 18.98 -36.56
N PHE A 21 -24.38 18.27 -35.90
CA PHE A 21 -25.49 17.57 -36.54
C PHE A 21 -26.63 18.55 -36.78
N ILE A 22 -26.84 18.90 -38.06
CA ILE A 22 -28.01 19.67 -38.50
C ILE A 22 -29.21 18.72 -38.55
N LEU A 23 -30.21 18.96 -37.67
CA LEU A 23 -31.49 18.28 -37.70
C LEU A 23 -32.35 18.86 -38.83
N LEU A 24 -32.51 18.12 -39.91
CA LEU A 24 -33.53 18.36 -40.90
C LEU A 24 -34.87 17.76 -40.42
N ASN A 25 -35.78 18.60 -39.96
CA ASN A 25 -37.15 18.22 -39.73
C ASN A 25 -37.88 18.02 -41.06
N ALA A 26 -38.08 16.78 -41.48
CA ALA A 26 -38.99 16.43 -42.53
C ALA A 26 -40.36 16.12 -41.90
N CYS A 27 -41.30 17.05 -42.06
CA CYS A 27 -42.70 16.86 -41.73
C CYS A 27 -43.34 15.96 -42.79
N SER A 28 -43.62 14.70 -42.52
CA SER A 28 -44.41 13.82 -43.39
C SER A 28 -45.78 13.58 -42.75
N LYS A 29 -46.80 13.95 -43.48
CA LYS A 29 -48.22 13.93 -43.15
C LYS A 29 -48.83 12.56 -43.43
N GLY A 30 -49.49 11.95 -42.40
CA GLY A 30 -50.66 11.13 -42.59
C GLY A 30 -50.45 9.65 -42.94
N GLY A 31 -50.81 8.83 -41.99
CA GLY A 31 -51.09 7.41 -42.13
C GLY A 31 -51.51 6.84 -40.81
N ASN A 32 -52.85 6.81 -40.52
CA ASN A 32 -53.38 6.03 -39.38
C ASN A 32 -53.17 4.53 -39.64
N SER A 33 -52.11 3.97 -39.10
CA SER A 33 -51.99 2.54 -38.91
C SER A 33 -52.41 2.24 -37.46
N PRO A 34 -53.24 1.20 -37.22
CA PRO A 34 -53.59 0.81 -35.86
C PRO A 34 -52.31 0.38 -35.13
N SER A 35 -51.97 1.12 -34.10
CA SER A 35 -50.84 0.76 -33.21
C SER A 35 -51.19 -0.53 -32.49
N THR A 36 -50.55 -1.63 -32.89
CA THR A 36 -50.43 -2.84 -32.06
C THR A 36 -49.87 -2.41 -30.70
N PRO A 37 -50.50 -2.79 -29.57
CA PRO A 37 -49.93 -2.50 -28.25
C PRO A 37 -48.56 -3.16 -28.19
N SER A 38 -47.51 -2.34 -28.12
CA SER A 38 -46.15 -2.81 -27.83
C SER A 38 -46.17 -3.50 -26.48
N SER A 39 -45.88 -4.80 -26.50
CA SER A 39 -45.64 -5.54 -25.28
C SER A 39 -44.57 -4.81 -24.42
N PRO A 40 -44.84 -4.59 -23.13
CA PRO A 40 -43.85 -3.93 -22.30
C PRO A 40 -42.52 -4.68 -22.35
N THR A 41 -41.48 -4.02 -22.80
CA THR A 41 -40.11 -4.55 -22.73
C THR A 41 -39.85 -4.88 -21.26
N PRO A 42 -39.46 -6.11 -20.89
CA PRO A 42 -39.20 -6.45 -19.52
C PRO A 42 -38.09 -5.49 -18.99
N THR A 43 -38.38 -4.80 -17.92
CA THR A 43 -37.38 -4.00 -17.21
C THR A 43 -36.24 -4.92 -16.81
N PRO A 44 -34.97 -4.57 -17.10
CA PRO A 44 -33.83 -5.37 -16.67
C PRO A 44 -33.90 -5.55 -15.14
N THR A 45 -34.05 -6.79 -14.69
CA THR A 45 -34.04 -7.07 -13.25
C THR A 45 -32.62 -6.86 -12.76
N ASP A 46 -32.44 -5.97 -11.79
CA ASP A 46 -31.13 -5.75 -11.15
C ASP A 46 -30.68 -7.07 -10.48
N PRO A 47 -29.59 -7.68 -10.92
CA PRO A 47 -29.11 -8.95 -10.37
C PRO A 47 -28.68 -8.84 -8.91
N CYS A 48 -28.54 -7.62 -8.39
CA CYS A 48 -28.12 -7.35 -7.03
C CYS A 48 -29.30 -7.01 -6.08
N ALA A 49 -30.52 -6.84 -6.64
CA ALA A 49 -31.69 -6.51 -5.84
C ALA A 49 -31.96 -7.59 -4.78
N GLY A 50 -32.05 -7.18 -3.51
CA GLY A 50 -32.33 -8.05 -2.38
C GLY A 50 -31.16 -8.96 -1.94
N LYS A 51 -29.99 -8.87 -2.55
CA LYS A 51 -28.78 -9.58 -2.09
C LYS A 51 -28.06 -8.81 -0.99
N THR A 52 -27.68 -9.53 0.06
CA THR A 52 -26.82 -9.01 1.13
C THR A 52 -25.53 -9.82 1.19
N ILE A 53 -24.43 -9.20 0.77
CA ILE A 53 -23.09 -9.77 0.96
C ILE A 53 -22.59 -9.32 2.32
N THR A 54 -22.26 -10.26 3.20
CA THR A 54 -21.66 -9.99 4.50
C THR A 54 -20.15 -10.20 4.38
N ILE A 55 -19.36 -9.23 4.82
CA ILE A 55 -17.89 -9.25 4.80
C ILE A 55 -17.37 -9.20 6.22
N SER A 56 -16.41 -10.07 6.55
CA SER A 56 -15.59 -9.98 7.76
C SER A 56 -14.12 -10.03 7.36
N GLY A 57 -13.35 -9.05 7.82
CA GLY A 57 -11.91 -8.99 7.63
C GLY A 57 -11.18 -9.11 8.96
N THR A 58 -10.14 -9.92 9.02
CA THR A 58 -9.22 -10.03 10.15
C THR A 58 -7.82 -9.66 9.71
N ALA A 59 -7.12 -8.87 10.51
CA ALA A 59 -5.73 -8.51 10.27
C ALA A 59 -4.82 -9.08 11.36
N THR A 60 -3.65 -9.59 10.99
CA THR A 60 -2.58 -9.79 11.95
C THR A 60 -1.97 -8.45 12.31
N VAL A 61 -1.24 -8.38 13.44
CA VAL A 61 -0.48 -7.16 13.78
C VAL A 61 0.70 -7.04 12.81
N ALA A 62 0.90 -5.85 12.25
CA ALA A 62 2.01 -5.60 11.34
C ALA A 62 3.32 -5.50 12.11
N ASP A 63 4.38 -6.17 11.62
CA ASP A 63 5.75 -5.81 11.95
C ASP A 63 6.07 -4.44 11.31
N ALA A 64 6.95 -3.66 11.93
CA ALA A 64 7.38 -2.37 11.39
C ALA A 64 7.86 -2.43 9.93
N CYS A 65 8.31 -3.61 9.50
CA CYS A 65 9.00 -3.81 8.22
C CYS A 65 8.36 -4.82 7.28
N GLY A 66 7.38 -5.60 7.74
CA GLY A 66 6.81 -6.71 6.98
C GLY A 66 5.36 -6.51 6.54
N GLY A 67 4.68 -5.51 7.07
CA GLY A 67 3.24 -5.39 6.93
C GLY A 67 2.48 -6.52 7.65
N ALA A 68 1.16 -6.56 7.46
CA ALA A 68 0.28 -7.56 8.03
C ALA A 68 -0.27 -8.50 6.96
N LYS A 69 -0.78 -9.64 7.39
CA LYS A 69 -1.71 -10.44 6.60
C LYS A 69 -3.13 -10.00 6.94
N VAL A 70 -3.92 -9.69 5.92
CA VAL A 70 -5.36 -9.47 6.03
C VAL A 70 -6.07 -10.65 5.38
N SER A 71 -6.92 -11.34 6.14
CA SER A 71 -7.74 -12.45 5.66
C SER A 71 -9.21 -12.03 5.65
N VAL A 72 -9.91 -12.29 4.55
CA VAL A 72 -11.29 -11.86 4.31
C VAL A 72 -12.19 -13.09 4.19
N THR A 73 -13.34 -13.03 4.83
CA THR A 73 -14.43 -13.98 4.60
C THR A 73 -15.65 -13.24 4.07
N ALA A 74 -16.39 -13.88 3.16
CA ALA A 74 -17.62 -13.35 2.60
C ALA A 74 -18.71 -14.41 2.60
N SER A 75 -19.97 -13.99 2.78
CA SER A 75 -21.15 -14.85 2.76
C SER A 75 -22.35 -14.13 2.14
N GLY A 76 -23.45 -14.84 1.92
CA GLY A 76 -24.67 -14.30 1.35
C GLY A 76 -24.75 -14.40 -0.19
N SER A 77 -23.68 -14.89 -0.85
CA SER A 77 -23.65 -15.19 -2.29
C SER A 77 -22.57 -16.23 -2.58
N THR A 78 -22.20 -16.40 -3.86
CA THR A 78 -21.16 -17.36 -4.32
C THR A 78 -20.30 -16.74 -5.42
N GLY A 79 -19.15 -17.38 -5.74
CA GLY A 79 -18.28 -16.92 -6.80
C GLY A 79 -17.54 -15.61 -6.45
N PHE A 80 -17.13 -15.50 -5.20
CA PHE A 80 -16.49 -14.27 -4.70
C PHE A 80 -15.11 -14.03 -5.29
N THR A 81 -14.86 -12.77 -5.56
CA THR A 81 -13.53 -12.20 -5.81
C THR A 81 -13.30 -11.02 -4.87
N TYR A 82 -12.04 -10.78 -4.52
CA TYR A 82 -11.66 -9.90 -3.45
C TYR A 82 -10.68 -8.83 -3.95
N SER A 83 -10.76 -7.64 -3.40
CA SER A 83 -9.86 -6.52 -3.66
C SER A 83 -9.57 -5.77 -2.36
N ILE A 84 -8.41 -5.14 -2.27
CA ILE A 84 -8.04 -4.21 -1.20
C ILE A 84 -7.68 -2.87 -1.82
N ASP A 85 -8.12 -1.77 -1.20
CA ASP A 85 -7.81 -0.37 -1.57
C ASP A 85 -8.02 -0.04 -3.04
N GLY A 86 -9.07 -0.59 -3.63
CA GLY A 86 -9.40 -0.35 -5.04
C GLY A 86 -8.50 -1.06 -6.05
N GLY A 87 -7.67 -1.99 -5.60
CA GLY A 87 -6.88 -2.85 -6.49
C GLY A 87 -7.74 -3.78 -7.34
N SER A 88 -7.11 -4.58 -8.19
CA SER A 88 -7.80 -5.56 -9.04
C SER A 88 -8.44 -6.67 -8.22
N PHE A 89 -9.64 -7.11 -8.62
CA PHE A 89 -10.29 -8.26 -8.01
C PHE A 89 -9.58 -9.57 -8.38
N GLY A 90 -9.32 -10.40 -7.37
CA GLY A 90 -8.71 -11.73 -7.50
C GLY A 90 -9.44 -12.80 -6.70
N ALA A 91 -9.11 -14.06 -6.92
CA ALA A 91 -9.73 -15.19 -6.21
C ALA A 91 -9.20 -15.35 -4.77
N SER A 92 -8.02 -14.81 -4.47
CA SER A 92 -7.44 -14.89 -3.12
C SER A 92 -8.20 -14.00 -2.16
N SER A 93 -8.60 -14.57 -1.04
CA SER A 93 -9.17 -13.86 0.11
C SER A 93 -8.10 -13.38 1.11
N ASP A 94 -6.83 -13.70 0.85
CA ASP A 94 -5.68 -13.32 1.68
C ASP A 94 -4.85 -12.26 0.98
N PHE A 95 -4.55 -11.18 1.70
CA PHE A 95 -3.65 -10.11 1.28
C PHE A 95 -2.45 -10.05 2.22
N ASN A 96 -1.25 -10.14 1.67
CA ASN A 96 -0.01 -10.13 2.44
C ASN A 96 0.68 -8.77 2.34
N ALA A 97 1.55 -8.47 3.30
CA ALA A 97 2.33 -7.24 3.36
C ALA A 97 1.46 -5.96 3.32
N VAL A 98 0.26 -6.02 3.89
CA VAL A 98 -0.64 -4.86 4.02
C VAL A 98 -0.04 -3.89 5.03
N ALA A 99 0.04 -2.61 4.67
CA ALA A 99 0.63 -1.57 5.50
C ALA A 99 -0.18 -1.35 6.79
N VAL A 100 0.39 -0.59 7.72
CA VAL A 100 -0.35 -0.09 8.91
C VAL A 100 -1.34 0.98 8.47
N GLY A 101 -2.55 0.94 9.01
CA GLY A 101 -3.60 1.92 8.72
C GLY A 101 -4.95 1.28 8.43
N ASP A 102 -5.87 2.11 7.99
CA ASP A 102 -7.21 1.70 7.55
C ASP A 102 -7.19 1.32 6.08
N HIS A 103 -7.73 0.14 5.78
CA HIS A 103 -7.86 -0.40 4.44
C HIS A 103 -9.31 -0.68 4.11
N THR A 104 -9.66 -0.55 2.82
CA THR A 104 -11.00 -0.89 2.32
C THR A 104 -10.93 -2.23 1.58
N ILE A 105 -11.63 -3.22 2.11
CA ILE A 105 -11.84 -4.50 1.43
C ILE A 105 -13.09 -4.38 0.57
N SER A 106 -13.00 -4.80 -0.67
CA SER A 106 -14.15 -4.92 -1.57
C SER A 106 -14.31 -6.38 -2.01
N VAL A 107 -15.53 -6.86 -1.96
CA VAL A 107 -15.88 -8.22 -2.39
C VAL A 107 -16.91 -8.12 -3.51
N LYS A 108 -16.70 -8.85 -4.59
CA LYS A 108 -17.61 -8.93 -5.72
C LYS A 108 -18.04 -10.39 -5.92
N ASP A 109 -19.34 -10.64 -6.03
CA ASP A 109 -19.87 -11.99 -6.29
C ASP A 109 -19.89 -12.37 -7.79
N GLY A 110 -20.25 -13.62 -8.09
CA GLY A 110 -20.34 -14.10 -9.45
C GLY A 110 -21.42 -13.43 -10.32
N ALA A 111 -22.38 -12.71 -9.71
CA ALA A 111 -23.38 -11.90 -10.42
C ALA A 111 -22.91 -10.45 -10.66
N GLY A 112 -21.74 -10.07 -10.13
CA GLY A 112 -21.17 -8.74 -10.27
C GLY A 112 -21.54 -7.78 -9.13
N CYS A 113 -22.28 -8.22 -8.12
CA CYS A 113 -22.67 -7.40 -6.97
C CYS A 113 -21.46 -7.16 -6.06
N THR A 114 -21.25 -5.92 -5.67
CA THR A 114 -20.07 -5.52 -4.89
C THR A 114 -20.49 -4.96 -3.54
N GLN A 115 -19.78 -5.35 -2.48
CA GLN A 115 -19.89 -4.80 -1.14
C GLN A 115 -18.50 -4.48 -0.60
N SER A 116 -18.40 -3.50 0.30
CA SER A 116 -17.13 -3.09 0.90
C SER A 116 -17.21 -3.01 2.41
N ALA A 117 -16.09 -3.28 3.08
CA ALA A 117 -15.92 -3.16 4.53
C ALA A 117 -14.55 -2.58 4.84
N LYS A 118 -14.40 -2.00 6.03
CA LYS A 118 -13.11 -1.52 6.53
C LYS A 118 -12.42 -2.60 7.37
N VAL A 119 -11.09 -2.65 7.28
CA VAL A 119 -10.21 -3.39 8.18
C VAL A 119 -9.06 -2.49 8.59
N THR A 120 -8.74 -2.45 9.89
CA THR A 120 -7.61 -1.68 10.41
C THR A 120 -6.45 -2.60 10.70
N VAL A 121 -5.29 -2.30 10.13
CA VAL A 121 -4.01 -2.96 10.43
C VAL A 121 -3.28 -2.13 11.48
N THR A 122 -3.01 -2.73 12.64
CA THR A 122 -2.25 -2.09 13.72
C THR A 122 -0.80 -2.53 13.68
N GLN A 123 0.11 -1.63 14.09
CA GLN A 123 1.52 -1.95 14.22
C GLN A 123 1.81 -2.58 15.57
N ILE A 124 2.69 -3.59 15.61
CA ILE A 124 3.24 -4.10 16.86
C ILE A 124 4.05 -3.01 17.57
N ALA A 125 3.98 -2.95 18.90
CA ALA A 125 4.79 -2.02 19.66
C ALA A 125 6.28 -2.39 19.57
N ALA A 126 7.16 -1.37 19.57
CA ALA A 126 8.59 -1.59 19.71
C ALA A 126 8.90 -2.27 21.05
N GLY A 127 9.72 -3.31 21.01
CA GLY A 127 10.17 -4.00 22.21
C GLY A 127 11.22 -3.19 22.99
N PRO A 128 11.53 -3.60 24.23
CA PRO A 128 12.42 -2.83 25.10
C PRO A 128 13.86 -2.74 24.57
N PHE A 129 14.40 -3.81 23.98
CA PHE A 129 15.74 -3.78 23.40
C PHE A 129 15.79 -2.87 22.18
N TYR A 130 14.79 -2.97 21.29
CA TYR A 130 14.74 -2.11 20.13
C TYR A 130 14.54 -0.63 20.51
N THR A 131 13.74 -0.34 21.50
CA THR A 131 13.53 1.03 22.01
C THR A 131 14.84 1.66 22.48
N ALA A 132 15.66 0.88 23.22
CA ALA A 132 16.99 1.33 23.65
C ALA A 132 17.93 1.57 22.46
N VAL A 133 17.96 0.66 21.50
CA VAL A 133 18.76 0.79 20.27
C VAL A 133 18.31 1.99 19.44
N LYS A 134 17.00 2.20 19.28
CA LYS A 134 16.45 3.35 18.55
C LYS A 134 16.91 4.67 19.15
N SER A 135 16.86 4.81 20.48
CA SER A 135 17.34 6.02 21.18
C SER A 135 18.83 6.26 20.94
N LEU A 136 19.64 5.19 21.00
CA LEU A 136 21.07 5.28 20.73
C LEU A 136 21.35 5.67 19.26
N ILE A 137 20.67 5.06 18.31
CA ILE A 137 20.82 5.37 16.88
C ILE A 137 20.42 6.81 16.59
N GLN A 138 19.35 7.32 17.18
CA GLN A 138 18.91 8.71 17.02
C GLN A 138 19.96 9.69 17.52
N SER A 139 20.63 9.40 18.63
CA SER A 139 21.65 10.29 19.21
C SER A 139 23.01 10.21 18.52
N GLN A 140 23.41 9.03 18.01
CA GLN A 140 24.78 8.78 17.57
C GLN A 140 24.94 8.59 16.05
N CYS A 141 23.86 8.29 15.33
CA CYS A 141 23.96 7.81 13.94
C CYS A 141 23.18 8.68 12.94
N VAL A 142 22.01 9.18 13.33
CA VAL A 142 21.06 9.85 12.42
C VAL A 142 21.60 11.16 11.85
N SER A 143 22.52 11.84 12.55
CA SER A 143 23.15 13.06 12.05
C SER A 143 23.85 12.90 10.69
N CYS A 144 24.39 11.70 10.41
CA CYS A 144 25.04 11.36 9.15
C CYS A 144 24.23 10.35 8.31
N HIS A 145 23.32 9.62 8.94
CA HIS A 145 22.57 8.53 8.33
C HIS A 145 21.06 8.81 8.37
N SER A 146 20.61 9.87 7.70
CA SER A 146 19.18 10.19 7.59
C SER A 146 18.78 10.73 6.22
N GLY A 147 17.58 10.39 5.79
CA GLY A 147 16.94 10.90 4.59
C GLY A 147 17.65 10.54 3.28
N ALA A 148 17.33 11.28 2.22
CA ALA A 148 17.82 11.02 0.86
C ALA A 148 19.35 11.20 0.69
N GLY A 149 19.99 11.98 1.60
CA GLY A 149 21.43 12.21 1.62
C GLY A 149 22.20 11.32 2.59
N ALA A 150 21.56 10.29 3.13
CA ALA A 150 22.16 9.42 4.12
C ALA A 150 23.49 8.79 3.65
N SER A 151 24.51 8.87 4.50
CA SER A 151 25.84 8.32 4.21
C SER A 151 25.76 6.85 3.82
N ALA A 152 26.40 6.51 2.70
CA ALA A 152 26.36 5.17 2.09
C ALA A 152 24.94 4.66 1.77
N GLY A 153 23.97 5.56 1.54
CA GLY A 153 22.58 5.20 1.22
C GLY A 153 21.83 4.52 2.36
N ARG A 154 22.27 4.71 3.62
CA ARG A 154 21.69 4.04 4.81
C ARG A 154 21.00 5.05 5.68
N ASP A 155 19.67 5.00 5.66
CA ASP A 155 18.82 5.85 6.48
C ASP A 155 18.46 5.15 7.80
N TRP A 156 19.19 5.47 8.85
CA TRP A 156 18.93 4.95 10.20
C TRP A 156 17.76 5.66 10.93
N SER A 157 17.16 6.68 10.34
CA SER A 157 15.90 7.22 10.85
C SER A 157 14.71 6.29 10.53
N ASN A 158 14.89 5.36 9.60
CA ASN A 158 13.92 4.35 9.21
C ASN A 158 14.12 3.05 10.00
N ASP A 159 13.14 2.70 10.84
CA ASP A 159 13.16 1.52 11.71
C ASP A 159 13.41 0.22 10.93
N CYS A 160 12.84 0.09 9.73
CA CYS A 160 13.03 -1.09 8.91
C CYS A 160 14.46 -1.24 8.40
N GLN A 161 15.12 -0.14 8.06
CA GLN A 161 16.52 -0.19 7.68
C GLN A 161 17.42 -0.57 8.86
N VAL A 162 17.10 -0.11 10.06
CA VAL A 162 17.81 -0.50 11.28
C VAL A 162 17.69 -2.00 11.51
N VAL A 163 16.47 -2.54 11.53
CA VAL A 163 16.21 -3.97 11.74
C VAL A 163 16.86 -4.84 10.66
N ALA A 164 16.71 -4.46 9.39
CA ALA A 164 17.29 -5.20 8.27
C ALA A 164 18.84 -5.22 8.29
N ASN A 165 19.46 -4.18 8.83
CA ASN A 165 20.91 -4.04 8.86
C ASN A 165 21.53 -4.28 10.25
N LYS A 166 20.83 -4.94 11.16
CA LYS A 166 21.29 -5.23 12.53
C LYS A 166 22.69 -5.81 12.62
N ALA A 167 23.01 -6.78 11.77
CA ALA A 167 24.33 -7.40 11.73
C ALA A 167 25.43 -6.41 11.34
N LEU A 168 25.16 -5.55 10.35
CA LEU A 168 26.09 -4.52 9.92
C LEU A 168 26.27 -3.43 10.98
N ILE A 169 25.19 -3.03 11.65
CA ILE A 169 25.25 -2.08 12.76
C ILE A 169 26.18 -2.63 13.84
N LYS A 170 25.96 -3.88 14.29
CA LYS A 170 26.86 -4.54 15.26
C LYS A 170 28.29 -4.60 14.75
N GLN A 171 28.50 -5.08 13.53
CA GLN A 171 29.82 -5.19 12.93
C GLN A 171 30.59 -3.87 12.94
N ARG A 172 29.91 -2.76 12.62
CA ARG A 172 30.55 -1.44 12.53
C ARG A 172 30.71 -0.73 13.87
N THR A 173 29.82 -0.99 14.81
CA THR A 173 29.81 -0.23 16.08
C THR A 173 30.41 -1.00 17.25
N VAL A 174 30.27 -2.33 17.25
CA VAL A 174 30.77 -3.22 18.32
C VAL A 174 32.09 -3.86 17.92
N ASP A 175 32.11 -4.53 16.74
CA ASP A 175 33.24 -5.34 16.29
C ASP A 175 34.33 -4.50 15.58
N GLY A 176 33.98 -3.31 15.05
CA GLY A 176 34.89 -2.36 14.44
C GLY A 176 35.44 -2.76 13.06
N THR A 177 34.74 -3.60 12.32
CA THR A 177 35.22 -4.15 11.05
C THR A 177 34.44 -3.59 9.87
N PRO A 178 35.08 -3.08 8.82
CA PRO A 178 36.52 -2.83 8.62
C PRO A 178 37.03 -1.60 9.40
N SER A 179 36.16 -0.76 9.97
CA SER A 179 36.45 0.36 10.83
C SER A 179 35.26 0.69 11.71
N PHE A 180 35.51 1.32 12.84
CA PHE A 180 34.43 1.72 13.75
C PHE A 180 33.52 2.82 13.17
N MET A 181 32.27 2.76 13.57
CA MET A 181 31.29 3.85 13.52
C MET A 181 30.80 4.16 14.94
N PRO A 182 30.50 5.41 15.24
CA PRO A 182 30.71 6.63 14.43
C PRO A 182 32.19 6.91 14.15
N GLN A 183 32.50 7.61 13.03
CA GLN A 183 33.89 7.94 12.66
C GLN A 183 34.57 8.88 13.65
N GLY A 184 33.81 9.67 14.40
CA GLY A 184 34.31 10.63 15.40
C GLY A 184 34.73 10.01 16.74
N GLY A 185 34.54 8.69 16.92
CA GLY A 185 34.89 7.98 18.15
C GLY A 185 34.07 6.70 18.32
N GLN A 186 34.62 5.76 19.08
CA GLN A 186 33.91 4.50 19.37
C GLN A 186 32.77 4.77 20.39
N LEU A 187 31.71 3.99 20.25
CA LEU A 187 30.67 3.93 21.27
C LEU A 187 31.24 3.45 22.61
N SER A 188 30.64 3.92 23.71
CA SER A 188 30.96 3.43 25.04
C SER A 188 30.70 1.92 25.17
N ALA A 189 31.30 1.27 26.17
CA ALA A 189 31.01 -0.15 26.44
C ALA A 189 29.53 -0.39 26.76
N ALA A 190 28.85 0.55 27.40
CA ALA A 190 27.41 0.48 27.68
C ALA A 190 26.59 0.54 26.37
N ASP A 191 26.90 1.46 25.45
CA ASP A 191 26.23 1.59 24.18
C ASP A 191 26.44 0.37 23.28
N LYS A 192 27.65 -0.16 23.24
CA LYS A 192 27.96 -1.43 22.54
C LYS A 192 27.14 -2.60 23.09
N LYS A 193 26.93 -2.61 24.42
CA LYS A 193 26.10 -3.63 25.06
C LYS A 193 24.63 -3.54 24.63
N ILE A 194 24.06 -2.35 24.53
CA ILE A 194 22.68 -2.14 24.04
C ILE A 194 22.50 -2.81 22.67
N ILE A 195 23.42 -2.57 21.72
CA ILE A 195 23.36 -3.15 20.39
C ILE A 195 23.54 -4.68 20.43
N THR A 196 24.47 -5.15 21.24
CA THR A 196 24.76 -6.58 21.39
C THR A 196 23.56 -7.33 21.96
N ASP A 197 22.95 -6.82 23.02
CA ASP A 197 21.79 -7.44 23.67
C ASP A 197 20.61 -7.54 22.68
N TRP A 198 20.31 -6.47 21.95
CA TRP A 198 19.27 -6.49 20.94
C TRP A 198 19.54 -7.52 19.83
N VAL A 199 20.75 -7.55 19.26
CA VAL A 199 21.10 -8.51 18.21
C VAL A 199 21.01 -9.94 18.71
N ASN A 200 21.42 -10.20 19.96
CA ASN A 200 21.35 -11.52 20.59
C ASN A 200 19.90 -11.95 20.90
N ALA A 201 19.00 -11.00 21.20
CA ALA A 201 17.56 -11.27 21.37
C ALA A 201 16.87 -11.65 20.05
N GLY A 202 17.52 -11.39 18.91
CA GLY A 202 17.00 -11.67 17.57
C GLY A 202 17.11 -10.49 16.62
N GLY A 203 17.25 -9.28 17.16
CA GLY A 203 17.40 -8.04 16.42
C GLY A 203 16.13 -7.68 15.64
N ARG A 204 14.96 -7.94 16.23
CA ARG A 204 13.65 -7.58 15.68
C ARG A 204 13.16 -6.27 16.26
N TYR A 205 12.16 -5.69 15.63
CA TYR A 205 11.47 -4.51 16.14
C TYR A 205 10.75 -4.78 17.46
N SER A 206 10.24 -6.00 17.63
CA SER A 206 9.46 -6.44 18.78
C SER A 206 10.31 -6.96 19.96
N ASP A 207 11.64 -7.02 19.84
CA ASP A 207 12.52 -7.52 20.89
C ASP A 207 12.78 -6.53 22.01
#